data_4fa04166128d8e7107412a01f92facde
#
_entry.id   4fa04166128d8e7107412a01f92facde
#
_cell.length_a   1.000
_cell.length_b   1.000
_cell.length_c   1.000
_cell.angle_alpha   90.00
_cell.angle_beta   90.00
_cell.angle_gamma   90.00
#
_symmetry.space_group_name_H-M   'P 1'
#
loop_
_entity.id
_entity.type
_entity.pdbx_description
1 polymer ?
#
loop_
_entity_poly.entity_id
_entity_poly.type
_entity_poly.pdbx_seq_one_letter_code
_entity_poly.pdbx_strand_id
1 'polypeptide(L)'
;MVAIRAGQGLLVGLLRCGHCGRKLHVRYWGGSGTNARSLCKGDYDDGGQYCLGFGGASVDRRLGQEVIKVISPLGVEASLKALEELSAGDAAQRATLCNKIEQLEYEAKKAFEQYDAVDARNRLVAGELERRWNEKLEEVETTKQRLSSLNGKRWSLSSDEEEKTRLMGENFAESWHSDGCPPTLKKMIFRTTT
;
A
#
# COMPACT_ATOMS: atom_id res chain seq x y z
N MET A 1 10.02 12.40 -1.99
CA MET A 1 11.03 11.56 -1.31
C MET A 1 11.87 12.42 -0.37
N VAL A 2 11.98 12.06 0.91
CA VAL A 2 12.87 12.76 1.84
C VAL A 2 14.30 12.30 1.58
N ALA A 3 15.24 13.24 1.42
CA ALA A 3 16.65 12.93 1.13
C ALA A 3 17.25 12.01 2.21
N ILE A 4 17.99 10.98 1.78
CA ILE A 4 18.70 10.07 2.68
C ILE A 4 19.90 10.82 3.26
N ARG A 5 19.85 11.09 4.59
CA ARG A 5 20.93 11.79 5.27
C ARG A 5 22.12 10.86 5.50
N ALA A 6 23.33 11.41 5.39
CA ALA A 6 24.56 10.73 5.75
C ALA A 6 24.57 10.32 7.24
N GLY A 7 25.38 9.31 7.62
CA GLY A 7 25.48 8.78 8.98
C GLY A 7 24.88 7.39 9.12
N GLN A 8 25.22 6.67 10.21
CA GLN A 8 24.90 5.25 10.38
C GLN A 8 23.48 4.98 10.91
N GLY A 9 22.83 5.94 11.60
CA GLY A 9 21.50 5.74 12.19
C GLY A 9 20.43 5.46 11.12
N LEU A 10 19.70 4.36 11.25
CA LEU A 10 18.66 3.93 10.28
C LEU A 10 17.45 4.86 10.28
N LEU A 11 17.04 5.33 11.45
CA LEU A 11 15.82 6.08 11.68
C LEU A 11 15.97 7.61 11.57
N VAL A 12 17.07 8.09 11.02
CA VAL A 12 17.33 9.53 10.90
C VAL A 12 16.23 10.22 10.10
N GLY A 13 15.52 11.15 10.77
CA GLY A 13 14.46 11.96 10.16
C GLY A 13 13.07 11.30 10.11
N LEU A 14 12.93 10.05 10.59
CA LEU A 14 11.66 9.33 10.66
C LEU A 14 10.99 9.47 12.02
N LEU A 15 11.76 9.45 13.10
CA LEU A 15 11.23 9.45 14.46
C LEU A 15 10.62 10.79 14.86
N ARG A 16 9.48 10.70 15.55
CA ARG A 16 8.82 11.82 16.23
C ARG A 16 8.77 11.59 17.74
N CYS A 17 8.79 12.66 18.48
CA CYS A 17 8.67 12.63 19.94
C CYS A 17 7.24 12.25 20.34
N GLY A 18 7.07 11.20 21.15
CA GLY A 18 5.78 10.81 21.68
C GLY A 18 5.16 11.81 22.66
N HIS A 19 5.97 12.73 23.24
CA HIS A 19 5.48 13.75 24.17
C HIS A 19 4.99 15.01 23.44
N CYS A 20 5.77 15.55 22.48
CA CYS A 20 5.48 16.85 21.86
C CYS A 20 5.29 16.80 20.34
N GLY A 21 5.33 15.63 19.71
CA GLY A 21 5.14 15.42 18.27
C GLY A 21 6.27 15.93 17.36
N ARG A 22 7.25 16.68 17.88
CA ARG A 22 8.37 17.22 17.08
C ARG A 22 9.27 16.12 16.55
N LYS A 23 9.92 16.35 15.41
CA LYS A 23 10.92 15.43 14.84
C LYS A 23 12.13 15.30 15.76
N LEU A 24 12.63 14.06 15.93
CA LEU A 24 13.86 13.81 16.68
C LEU A 24 15.09 14.19 15.83
N HIS A 25 16.07 14.79 16.50
CA HIS A 25 17.38 15.07 15.94
C HIS A 25 18.34 13.96 16.30
N VAL A 26 19.24 13.60 15.38
CA VAL A 26 20.28 12.61 15.66
C VAL A 26 21.61 13.32 15.81
N ARG A 27 22.29 13.07 16.94
CA ARG A 27 23.68 13.45 17.17
C ARG A 27 24.55 12.21 17.19
N TYR A 28 25.73 12.32 16.63
CA TYR A 28 26.74 11.27 16.58
C TYR A 28 27.83 11.58 17.58
N TRP A 29 28.22 10.59 18.38
CA TRP A 29 29.23 10.71 19.44
C TRP A 29 30.34 9.69 19.21
N GLY A 30 31.51 9.94 19.79
CA GLY A 30 32.69 9.10 19.67
C GLY A 30 33.61 9.55 18.53
N GLY A 31 34.89 9.18 18.62
CA GLY A 31 35.92 9.60 17.68
C GLY A 31 35.67 9.16 16.23
N SER A 32 34.92 8.08 16.02
CA SER A 32 34.49 7.59 14.71
C SER A 32 33.07 8.03 14.26
N GLY A 33 32.36 8.80 15.10
CA GLY A 33 30.99 9.21 14.80
C GLY A 33 29.98 8.07 14.64
N THR A 34 30.25 6.90 15.24
CA THR A 34 29.45 5.68 15.07
C THR A 34 28.24 5.60 16.01
N ASN A 35 28.33 6.27 17.17
CA ASN A 35 27.29 6.21 18.19
C ASN A 35 26.17 7.24 17.93
N ALA A 36 25.08 6.80 17.33
CA ALA A 36 23.91 7.63 17.09
C ALA A 36 23.07 7.78 18.37
N ARG A 37 22.69 9.01 18.71
CA ARG A 37 21.73 9.33 19.78
C ARG A 37 20.60 10.17 19.22
N SER A 38 19.37 9.71 19.42
CA SER A 38 18.16 10.43 19.05
C SER A 38 17.72 11.34 20.20
N LEU A 39 17.46 12.62 19.90
CA LEU A 39 17.15 13.67 20.86
C LEU A 39 15.95 14.48 20.38
N CYS A 40 15.00 14.71 21.28
CA CYS A 40 14.00 15.76 21.08
C CYS A 40 14.47 17.03 21.79
N LYS A 41 14.64 18.10 21.04
CA LYS A 41 15.08 19.37 21.62
C LYS A 41 14.04 19.98 22.59
N GLY A 42 12.74 19.63 22.38
CA GLY A 42 11.70 20.27 23.19
C GLY A 42 11.73 21.76 23.01
N ASP A 43 11.85 22.48 24.12
CA ASP A 43 11.98 23.95 24.17
C ASP A 43 13.44 24.39 24.47
N TYR A 44 14.41 23.51 24.22
CA TYR A 44 15.84 23.78 24.50
C TYR A 44 16.36 25.01 23.74
N ASP A 45 15.93 25.21 22.52
CA ASP A 45 16.37 26.34 21.70
C ASP A 45 15.81 27.69 22.24
N ASP A 46 14.73 27.63 23.05
CA ASP A 46 14.10 28.78 23.73
C ASP A 46 14.48 28.88 25.22
N GLY A 47 15.58 28.25 25.63
CA GLY A 47 16.08 28.27 27.03
C GLY A 47 15.46 27.22 27.95
N GLY A 48 14.65 26.31 27.45
CA GLY A 48 14.05 25.18 28.17
C GLY A 48 14.95 23.94 28.18
N GLN A 49 14.35 22.79 28.47
CA GLN A 49 15.04 21.49 28.55
C GLN A 49 14.78 20.57 27.37
N TYR A 50 15.67 19.58 27.16
CA TYR A 50 15.43 18.48 26.24
C TYR A 50 14.24 17.66 26.71
N CYS A 51 13.33 17.36 25.79
CA CYS A 51 12.12 16.60 26.11
C CYS A 51 12.45 15.12 26.40
N LEU A 52 13.21 14.48 25.51
CA LEU A 52 13.70 13.11 25.67
C LEU A 52 14.94 12.85 24.82
N GLY A 53 15.71 11.83 25.20
CA GLY A 53 16.85 11.38 24.41
C GLY A 53 17.19 9.92 24.72
N PHE A 54 17.56 9.17 23.69
CA PHE A 54 17.94 7.76 23.83
C PHE A 54 19.02 7.36 22.83
N GLY A 55 19.73 6.26 23.11
CA GLY A 55 20.72 5.68 22.21
C GLY A 55 20.03 5.04 20.99
N GLY A 56 20.44 5.41 19.77
CA GLY A 56 19.85 4.91 18.55
C GLY A 56 20.26 3.48 18.20
N ALA A 57 21.46 3.05 18.56
CA ALA A 57 22.03 1.77 18.11
C ALA A 57 21.22 0.53 18.52
N SER A 58 20.65 0.51 19.73
CA SER A 58 19.80 -0.60 20.19
C SER A 58 18.46 -0.66 19.44
N VAL A 59 17.88 0.50 19.17
CA VAL A 59 16.64 0.64 18.41
C VAL A 59 16.87 0.23 16.96
N ASP A 60 17.92 0.73 16.34
CA ASP A 60 18.30 0.38 14.96
C ASP A 60 18.55 -1.12 14.81
N ARG A 61 19.22 -1.75 15.79
CA ARG A 61 19.46 -3.20 15.79
C ARG A 61 18.16 -3.98 15.88
N ARG A 62 17.28 -3.60 16.79
CA ARG A 62 15.99 -4.29 16.98
C ARG A 62 15.12 -4.19 15.73
N LEU A 63 15.03 -3.00 15.15
CA LEU A 63 14.27 -2.79 13.92
C LEU A 63 14.91 -3.49 12.72
N GLY A 64 16.23 -3.51 12.61
CA GLY A 64 16.91 -4.30 11.60
C GLY A 64 16.55 -5.79 11.68
N GLN A 65 16.45 -6.35 12.89
CA GLN A 65 16.00 -7.73 13.10
C GLN A 65 14.56 -7.96 12.64
N GLU A 66 13.65 -7.01 12.88
CA GLU A 66 12.27 -7.12 12.43
C GLU A 66 12.18 -7.04 10.88
N VAL A 67 12.94 -6.15 10.25
CA VAL A 67 13.04 -6.10 8.78
C VAL A 67 13.54 -7.41 8.20
N ILE A 68 14.60 -8.01 8.80
CA ILE A 68 15.12 -9.31 8.36
C ILE A 68 14.05 -10.41 8.47
N LYS A 69 13.24 -10.42 9.53
CA LYS A 69 12.16 -11.40 9.67
C LYS A 69 11.10 -11.25 8.58
N VAL A 70 10.71 -10.02 8.24
CA VAL A 70 9.72 -9.76 7.20
C VAL A 70 10.23 -10.17 5.81
N ILE A 71 11.52 -9.92 5.53
CA ILE A 71 12.16 -10.26 4.25
C ILE A 71 12.79 -11.67 4.29
N SER A 72 12.60 -12.43 5.35
CA SER A 72 13.03 -13.84 5.42
C SER A 72 12.30 -14.71 4.39
N PRO A 73 12.85 -15.88 4.01
CA PRO A 73 12.17 -16.78 3.08
C PRO A 73 10.72 -17.08 3.46
N LEU A 74 10.46 -17.30 4.77
CA LEU A 74 9.10 -17.52 5.27
C LEU A 74 8.21 -16.27 5.13
N GLY A 75 8.75 -15.08 5.39
CA GLY A 75 8.02 -13.82 5.23
C GLY A 75 7.72 -13.51 3.76
N VAL A 76 8.66 -13.79 2.86
CA VAL A 76 8.48 -13.67 1.41
C VAL A 76 7.38 -14.63 0.93
N GLU A 77 7.44 -15.90 1.33
CA GLU A 77 6.45 -16.90 0.93
C GLU A 77 5.05 -16.55 1.44
N ALA A 78 4.94 -16.10 2.69
CA ALA A 78 3.67 -15.61 3.23
C ALA A 78 3.12 -14.40 2.46
N SER A 79 4.00 -13.49 2.03
CA SER A 79 3.63 -12.32 1.24
C SER A 79 3.18 -12.69 -0.18
N LEU A 80 3.86 -13.62 -0.84
CA LEU A 80 3.48 -14.12 -2.16
C LEU A 80 2.11 -14.82 -2.10
N LYS A 81 1.89 -15.67 -1.10
CA LYS A 81 0.60 -16.32 -0.89
C LYS A 81 -0.53 -15.34 -0.63
N ALA A 82 -0.29 -14.30 0.18
CA ALA A 82 -1.27 -13.25 0.40
C ALA A 82 -1.60 -12.48 -0.88
N LEU A 83 -0.60 -12.25 -1.75
CA LEU A 83 -0.80 -11.65 -3.08
C LEU A 83 -1.66 -12.54 -3.99
N GLU A 84 -1.43 -13.84 -4.00
CA GLU A 84 -2.24 -14.81 -4.74
C GLU A 84 -3.71 -14.79 -4.26
N GLU A 85 -3.93 -14.83 -2.95
CA GLU A 85 -5.28 -14.78 -2.35
C GLU A 85 -6.00 -13.49 -2.70
N LEU A 86 -5.31 -12.34 -2.64
CA LEU A 86 -5.86 -11.04 -3.04
C LEU A 86 -6.21 -11.02 -4.54
N SER A 87 -5.33 -11.54 -5.39
CA SER A 87 -5.56 -11.58 -6.84
C SER A 87 -6.75 -12.49 -7.22
N ALA A 88 -6.89 -13.62 -6.53
CA ALA A 88 -8.02 -14.53 -6.69
C ALA A 88 -9.33 -13.88 -6.23
N GLY A 89 -9.32 -13.16 -5.11
CA GLY A 89 -10.46 -12.38 -4.63
C GLY A 89 -10.89 -11.30 -5.62
N ASP A 90 -9.95 -10.55 -6.16
CA ASP A 90 -10.19 -9.54 -7.18
C ASP A 90 -10.77 -10.16 -8.48
N ALA A 91 -10.27 -11.31 -8.89
CA ALA A 91 -10.78 -12.03 -10.07
C ALA A 91 -12.23 -12.50 -9.87
N ALA A 92 -12.54 -13.07 -8.70
CA ALA A 92 -13.89 -13.49 -8.34
C ALA A 92 -14.87 -12.30 -8.31
N GLN A 93 -14.45 -11.18 -7.73
CA GLN A 93 -15.26 -9.96 -7.69
C GLN A 93 -15.54 -9.41 -9.11
N ARG A 94 -14.55 -9.41 -10.00
CA ARG A 94 -14.71 -9.02 -11.41
C ARG A 94 -15.68 -9.93 -12.14
N ALA A 95 -15.53 -11.24 -11.99
CA ALA A 95 -16.44 -12.20 -12.60
C ALA A 95 -17.89 -11.94 -12.15
N THR A 96 -18.11 -11.69 -10.86
CA THR A 96 -19.44 -11.34 -10.33
C THR A 96 -19.99 -10.06 -10.96
N LEU A 97 -19.17 -9.02 -11.13
CA LEU A 97 -19.61 -7.77 -11.75
C LEU A 97 -19.87 -7.95 -13.26
N CYS A 98 -19.06 -8.74 -13.98
CA CYS A 98 -19.30 -9.06 -15.38
C CYS A 98 -20.67 -9.77 -15.57
N ASN A 99 -20.92 -10.81 -14.79
CA ASN A 99 -22.22 -11.52 -14.82
C ASN A 99 -23.39 -10.58 -14.48
N LYS A 100 -23.19 -9.66 -13.52
CA LYS A 100 -24.21 -8.66 -13.17
C LYS A 100 -24.47 -7.68 -14.33
N ILE A 101 -23.44 -7.26 -15.04
CA ILE A 101 -23.57 -6.38 -16.22
C ILE A 101 -24.36 -7.11 -17.31
N GLU A 102 -24.02 -8.34 -17.63
CA GLU A 102 -24.76 -9.14 -18.63
C GLU A 102 -26.24 -9.28 -18.27
N GLN A 103 -26.55 -9.55 -17.00
CA GLN A 103 -27.93 -9.60 -16.52
C GLN A 103 -28.65 -8.27 -16.70
N LEU A 104 -28.02 -7.16 -16.29
CA LEU A 104 -28.62 -5.82 -16.39
C LEU A 104 -28.80 -5.37 -17.83
N GLU A 105 -27.87 -5.69 -18.73
CA GLU A 105 -28.00 -5.43 -20.18
C GLU A 105 -29.18 -6.20 -20.79
N TYR A 106 -29.37 -7.46 -20.37
CA TYR A 106 -30.54 -8.24 -20.78
C TYR A 106 -31.84 -7.60 -20.26
N GLU A 107 -31.87 -7.18 -18.99
CA GLU A 107 -33.04 -6.51 -18.40
C GLU A 107 -33.34 -5.17 -19.09
N ALA A 108 -32.30 -4.38 -19.41
CA ALA A 108 -32.43 -3.12 -20.13
C ALA A 108 -32.99 -3.34 -21.55
N LYS A 109 -32.52 -4.36 -22.27
CA LYS A 109 -33.03 -4.75 -23.56
C LYS A 109 -34.50 -5.13 -23.46
N LYS A 110 -34.88 -5.93 -22.51
CA LYS A 110 -36.27 -6.34 -22.29
C LYS A 110 -37.18 -5.15 -21.94
N ALA A 111 -36.71 -4.20 -21.14
CA ALA A 111 -37.44 -2.97 -20.84
C ALA A 111 -37.60 -2.10 -22.10
N PHE A 112 -36.60 -2.02 -22.95
CA PHE A 112 -36.70 -1.35 -24.24
C PHE A 112 -37.73 -2.00 -25.14
N GLU A 113 -37.74 -3.33 -25.31
CA GLU A 113 -38.71 -4.06 -26.10
C GLU A 113 -40.17 -3.81 -25.63
N GLN A 114 -40.39 -3.69 -24.31
CA GLN A 114 -41.69 -3.34 -23.74
C GLN A 114 -42.09 -1.89 -24.08
N TYR A 115 -41.14 -0.95 -24.00
CA TYR A 115 -41.35 0.46 -24.35
C TYR A 115 -41.67 0.59 -25.86
N ASP A 116 -40.92 -0.07 -26.73
CA ASP A 116 -41.08 0.00 -28.19
C ASP A 116 -42.41 -0.59 -28.66
N ALA A 117 -42.95 -1.56 -27.96
CA ALA A 117 -44.23 -2.20 -28.27
C ALA A 117 -45.47 -1.40 -27.88
N VAL A 118 -45.30 -0.26 -27.15
CA VAL A 118 -46.45 0.53 -26.66
C VAL A 118 -46.88 1.61 -27.66
N ASP A 119 -48.20 1.77 -27.84
CA ASP A 119 -48.73 2.89 -28.61
C ASP A 119 -48.33 4.23 -27.99
N ALA A 120 -47.66 5.05 -28.78
CA ALA A 120 -47.19 6.39 -28.38
C ALA A 120 -48.33 7.34 -27.91
N ARG A 121 -49.58 7.03 -28.27
CA ARG A 121 -50.77 7.78 -27.80
C ARG A 121 -51.03 7.56 -26.31
N ASN A 122 -50.60 6.43 -25.75
CA ASN A 122 -50.77 6.13 -24.31
C ASN A 122 -49.59 6.70 -23.50
N ARG A 123 -49.55 8.03 -23.38
CA ARG A 123 -48.43 8.78 -22.79
C ARG A 123 -48.10 8.35 -21.36
N LEU A 124 -49.04 7.94 -20.54
CA LEU A 124 -48.79 7.54 -19.15
C LEU A 124 -48.01 6.21 -19.11
N VAL A 125 -48.44 5.22 -19.91
CA VAL A 125 -47.78 3.92 -19.95
C VAL A 125 -46.40 4.04 -20.62
N ALA A 126 -46.30 4.78 -21.73
CA ALA A 126 -45.04 5.02 -22.42
C ALA A 126 -44.02 5.70 -21.48
N GLY A 127 -44.41 6.76 -20.72
CA GLY A 127 -43.55 7.43 -19.78
C GLY A 127 -43.08 6.55 -18.63
N GLU A 128 -43.92 5.67 -18.11
CA GLU A 128 -43.50 4.72 -17.06
C GLU A 128 -42.53 3.65 -17.59
N LEU A 129 -42.73 3.16 -18.83
CA LEU A 129 -41.81 2.19 -19.42
C LEU A 129 -40.48 2.81 -19.80
N GLU A 130 -40.48 4.06 -20.29
CA GLU A 130 -39.28 4.85 -20.54
C GLU A 130 -38.46 5.06 -19.26
N ARG A 131 -39.13 5.41 -18.14
CA ARG A 131 -38.49 5.56 -16.84
C ARG A 131 -37.81 4.25 -16.40
N ARG A 132 -38.51 3.11 -16.52
CA ARG A 132 -37.93 1.79 -16.18
C ARG A 132 -36.74 1.41 -17.04
N TRP A 133 -36.78 1.70 -18.31
CA TRP A 133 -35.67 1.46 -19.23
C TRP A 133 -34.46 2.33 -18.84
N ASN A 134 -34.68 3.62 -18.61
CA ASN A 134 -33.61 4.53 -18.20
C ASN A 134 -32.98 4.12 -16.86
N GLU A 135 -33.76 3.69 -15.87
CA GLU A 135 -33.23 3.15 -14.62
C GLU A 135 -32.30 1.95 -14.84
N LYS A 136 -32.67 1.03 -15.75
CA LYS A 136 -31.82 -0.11 -16.09
C LYS A 136 -30.52 0.29 -16.79
N LEU A 137 -30.58 1.29 -17.65
CA LEU A 137 -29.38 1.84 -18.28
C LEU A 137 -28.43 2.49 -17.26
N GLU A 138 -28.95 3.23 -16.29
CA GLU A 138 -28.17 3.82 -15.20
C GLU A 138 -27.51 2.74 -14.32
N GLU A 139 -28.24 1.65 -14.00
CA GLU A 139 -27.69 0.50 -13.28
C GLU A 139 -26.52 -0.16 -14.02
N VAL A 140 -26.64 -0.32 -15.35
CA VAL A 140 -25.58 -0.85 -16.22
C VAL A 140 -24.35 0.05 -16.15
N GLU A 141 -24.53 1.36 -16.37
CA GLU A 141 -23.42 2.33 -16.37
C GLU A 141 -22.70 2.38 -15.03
N THR A 142 -23.46 2.45 -13.93
CA THR A 142 -22.90 2.43 -12.56
C THR A 142 -22.09 1.16 -12.30
N THR A 143 -22.58 0.01 -12.73
CA THR A 143 -21.88 -1.27 -12.55
C THR A 143 -20.62 -1.35 -13.42
N LYS A 144 -20.64 -0.82 -14.64
CA LYS A 144 -19.46 -0.70 -15.54
C LYS A 144 -18.40 0.21 -14.92
N GLN A 145 -18.78 1.34 -14.34
CA GLN A 145 -17.87 2.25 -13.66
C GLN A 145 -17.22 1.57 -12.45
N ARG A 146 -17.99 0.79 -11.69
CA ARG A 146 -17.45 0.01 -10.57
C ARG A 146 -16.44 -1.04 -11.04
N LEU A 147 -16.71 -1.74 -12.12
CA LEU A 147 -15.77 -2.69 -12.73
C LEU A 147 -14.49 -1.99 -13.19
N SER A 148 -14.60 -0.82 -13.83
CA SER A 148 -13.43 -0.05 -14.29
C SER A 148 -12.56 0.41 -13.13
N SER A 149 -13.15 0.79 -12.00
CA SER A 149 -12.40 1.19 -10.80
C SER A 149 -11.58 0.06 -10.18
N LEU A 150 -11.98 -1.20 -10.36
CA LEU A 150 -11.21 -2.38 -9.93
C LEU A 150 -10.03 -2.69 -10.86
N ASN A 151 -10.08 -2.26 -12.13
CA ASN A 151 -9.01 -2.54 -13.09
C ASN A 151 -7.71 -1.76 -12.84
N GLY A 152 -7.73 -0.71 -12.01
CA GLY A 152 -6.56 0.11 -11.68
C GLY A 152 -5.56 -0.51 -10.68
N LYS A 153 -5.89 -1.63 -10.03
CA LYS A 153 -5.09 -2.24 -8.95
C LYS A 153 -4.70 -3.69 -9.27
N ARG A 154 -3.98 -3.89 -10.37
CA ARG A 154 -3.44 -5.23 -10.65
C ARG A 154 -2.11 -5.42 -9.94
N TRP A 155 -2.10 -6.15 -8.85
CA TRP A 155 -0.91 -6.65 -8.16
C TRP A 155 -0.70 -8.10 -8.59
N SER A 156 -0.03 -8.33 -9.71
CA SER A 156 0.40 -9.67 -10.12
C SER A 156 1.89 -9.61 -10.45
N LEU A 157 2.66 -10.44 -9.79
CA LEU A 157 4.04 -10.69 -10.16
C LEU A 157 4.05 -11.75 -11.28
N SER A 158 5.00 -11.65 -12.19
CA SER A 158 5.32 -12.73 -13.11
C SER A 158 6.08 -13.84 -12.36
N SER A 159 6.05 -15.07 -12.88
CA SER A 159 6.79 -16.20 -12.29
C SER A 159 8.28 -15.89 -12.10
N ASP A 160 8.86 -15.12 -13.00
CA ASP A 160 10.26 -14.66 -12.97
C ASP A 160 10.53 -13.67 -11.82
N GLU A 161 9.57 -12.78 -11.56
CA GLU A 161 9.64 -11.83 -10.44
C GLU A 161 9.42 -12.52 -9.08
N GLU A 162 8.54 -13.51 -9.03
CA GLU A 162 8.35 -14.33 -7.83
C GLU A 162 9.61 -15.10 -7.47
N GLU A 163 10.27 -15.75 -8.44
CA GLU A 163 11.50 -16.49 -8.21
C GLU A 163 12.64 -15.58 -7.76
N LYS A 164 12.81 -14.43 -8.41
CA LYS A 164 13.76 -13.40 -7.97
C LYS A 164 13.50 -12.93 -6.55
N THR A 165 12.22 -12.76 -6.19
CA THR A 165 11.83 -12.34 -4.83
C THR A 165 12.14 -13.41 -3.80
N ARG A 166 11.95 -14.70 -4.11
CA ARG A 166 12.35 -15.83 -3.26
C ARG A 166 13.85 -15.87 -3.03
N LEU A 167 14.63 -15.80 -4.09
CA LEU A 167 16.11 -15.77 -4.04
C LEU A 167 16.64 -14.59 -3.22
N MET A 168 16.03 -13.43 -3.36
CA MET A 168 16.36 -12.26 -2.52
C MET A 168 16.07 -12.55 -1.04
N GLY A 169 14.95 -13.19 -0.71
CA GLY A 169 14.60 -13.55 0.67
C GLY A 169 15.61 -14.49 1.32
N GLU A 170 16.12 -15.47 0.58
CA GLU A 170 17.10 -16.45 1.06
C GLU A 170 18.43 -15.79 1.46
N ASN A 171 18.92 -14.84 0.66
CA ASN A 171 20.23 -14.23 0.85
C ASN A 171 20.19 -12.89 1.62
N PHE A 172 18.99 -12.41 1.99
CA PHE A 172 18.83 -11.06 2.53
C PHE A 172 19.51 -10.88 3.88
N ALA A 173 19.35 -11.84 4.81
CA ALA A 173 19.91 -11.75 6.16
C ALA A 173 21.44 -11.68 6.14
N GLU A 174 22.08 -12.49 5.29
CA GLU A 174 23.54 -12.48 5.12
C GLU A 174 24.01 -11.17 4.49
N SER A 175 23.33 -10.73 3.43
CA SER A 175 23.62 -9.45 2.78
C SER A 175 23.45 -8.26 3.70
N TRP A 176 22.44 -8.27 4.57
CA TRP A 176 22.20 -7.21 5.55
C TRP A 176 23.32 -7.07 6.56
N HIS A 177 23.92 -8.18 7.00
CA HIS A 177 25.00 -8.18 7.99
C HIS A 177 26.40 -8.03 7.36
N SER A 178 26.52 -8.15 6.06
CA SER A 178 27.81 -8.01 5.38
C SER A 178 28.35 -6.58 5.49
N ASP A 179 29.67 -6.47 5.55
CA ASP A 179 30.39 -5.16 5.51
C ASP A 179 30.14 -4.41 4.19
N GLY A 180 29.74 -5.13 3.13
CA GLY A 180 29.39 -4.56 1.82
C GLY A 180 28.01 -3.88 1.77
N CYS A 181 27.16 -4.02 2.81
CA CYS A 181 25.83 -3.39 2.83
C CYS A 181 25.91 -1.96 3.41
N PRO A 182 25.91 -0.92 2.57
CA PRO A 182 26.08 0.45 3.07
C PRO A 182 24.86 0.92 3.86
N PRO A 183 25.07 1.79 4.89
CA PRO A 183 23.95 2.33 5.70
C PRO A 183 22.87 3.02 4.89
N THR A 184 23.23 3.58 3.74
CA THR A 184 22.28 4.22 2.81
C THR A 184 21.30 3.23 2.22
N LEU A 185 21.74 2.02 1.85
CA LEU A 185 20.91 0.95 1.34
C LEU A 185 19.94 0.43 2.45
N LYS A 186 20.47 0.18 3.66
CA LYS A 186 19.66 -0.20 4.82
C LYS A 186 18.55 0.81 5.10
N LYS A 187 18.86 2.11 5.03
CA LYS A 187 17.87 3.19 5.19
C LYS A 187 16.83 3.22 4.08
N MET A 188 17.23 2.95 2.85
CA MET A 188 16.31 2.90 1.71
C MET A 188 15.31 1.76 1.88
N ILE A 189 15.78 0.57 2.17
CA ILE A 189 14.94 -0.61 2.45
C ILE A 189 13.97 -0.31 3.59
N PHE A 190 14.46 0.23 4.69
CA PHE A 190 13.63 0.57 5.84
C PHE A 190 12.51 1.56 5.50
N ARG A 191 12.78 2.54 4.64
CA ARG A 191 11.79 3.55 4.23
C ARG A 191 10.75 3.04 3.24
N THR A 192 11.02 1.95 2.55
CA THR A 192 10.06 1.31 1.64
C THR A 192 9.14 0.33 2.37
N THR A 193 9.54 -0.12 3.58
CA THR A 193 8.76 -1.06 4.40
C THR A 193 7.93 -0.39 5.50
N THR A 194 8.06 0.93 5.68
CA THR A 194 7.31 1.75 6.67
C THR A 194 6.44 2.80 5.97
#